data_1f82eea17224f81f9d94f0431cf45aed
#
_entry.id   1f82eea17224f81f9d94f0431cf45aed
#
_cell.length_a   1.000
_cell.length_b   1.000
_cell.length_c   1.000
_cell.angle_alpha   90.00
_cell.angle_beta   90.00
_cell.angle_gamma   90.00
#
_symmetry.space_group_name_H-M   'P 1'
#
loop_
_entity.id
_entity.type
_entity.pdbx_description
1 polymer ?
#
loop_
_entity_poly.entity_id
_entity_poly.type
_entity_poly.pdbx_seq_one_letter_code
_entity_poly.pdbx_strand_id
1 'polypeptide(L)'
;MQKITEFIGKYKYVALMVVFGILLLAFPSFEKETPSAEIHQKDTGYSIEKTQKELERILAEVDGVGEVQVMLSVASGSKYIYQENRDLSYKGPSSSPEDYTSKSEVVILDRSDRGQDALQAQEIYPSYIGAFVVCDGANDAGVVLKVKEAVSVLTGLGGDRIAVAKRNKS
;
A
#
# COMPACT_ATOMS: atom_id res chain seq x y z
N MET A 1 -47.31 -4.83 47.15
CA MET A 1 -45.86 -4.56 47.06
C MET A 1 -44.96 -5.50 47.91
N GLN A 2 -45.53 -6.26 48.87
CA GLN A 2 -44.74 -7.13 49.76
C GLN A 2 -44.29 -8.48 49.17
N LYS A 3 -44.91 -8.98 48.10
CA LYS A 3 -44.55 -10.26 47.47
C LYS A 3 -43.30 -10.22 46.58
N ILE A 4 -42.90 -9.05 46.16
CA ILE A 4 -41.70 -8.88 45.27
C ILE A 4 -40.40 -8.90 46.10
N THR A 5 -40.44 -8.40 47.33
CA THR A 5 -39.28 -8.33 48.22
C THR A 5 -38.87 -9.70 48.78
N GLU A 6 -39.81 -10.62 49.01
CA GLU A 6 -39.51 -12.00 49.45
C GLU A 6 -38.89 -12.84 48.30
N PHE A 7 -39.33 -12.60 47.07
CA PHE A 7 -38.78 -13.30 45.88
C PHE A 7 -37.33 -12.89 45.62
N ILE A 8 -37.04 -11.61 45.82
CA ILE A 8 -35.66 -11.06 45.63
C ILE A 8 -34.70 -11.62 46.66
N GLY A 9 -35.17 -11.89 47.91
CA GLY A 9 -34.33 -12.43 48.98
C GLY A 9 -33.83 -13.87 48.71
N LYS A 10 -34.66 -14.70 48.06
CA LYS A 10 -34.38 -16.10 47.78
C LYS A 10 -33.55 -16.32 46.53
N TYR A 11 -33.65 -15.39 45.56
CA TYR A 11 -32.99 -15.47 44.25
C TYR A 11 -31.98 -14.34 44.02
N LYS A 12 -31.49 -13.71 45.09
CA LYS A 12 -30.53 -12.58 45.02
C LYS A 12 -29.29 -12.88 44.17
N TYR A 13 -28.78 -14.11 44.22
CA TYR A 13 -27.62 -14.52 43.44
C TYR A 13 -27.95 -14.72 41.95
N VAL A 14 -29.19 -15.20 41.65
CA VAL A 14 -29.67 -15.36 40.27
C VAL A 14 -29.92 -14.00 39.67
N ALA A 15 -30.58 -13.08 40.41
CA ALA A 15 -30.80 -11.71 39.98
C ALA A 15 -29.47 -10.97 39.73
N LEU A 16 -28.45 -11.19 40.57
CA LEU A 16 -27.13 -10.61 40.43
C LEU A 16 -26.39 -11.17 39.19
N MET A 17 -26.54 -12.48 38.90
CA MET A 17 -25.99 -13.08 37.68
C MET A 17 -26.64 -12.52 36.42
N VAL A 18 -27.98 -12.31 36.43
CA VAL A 18 -28.69 -11.74 35.30
C VAL A 18 -28.26 -10.29 35.06
N VAL A 19 -28.17 -9.48 36.13
CA VAL A 19 -27.67 -8.09 36.00
C VAL A 19 -26.23 -8.04 35.52
N PHE A 20 -25.39 -8.96 36.00
CA PHE A 20 -23.99 -9.07 35.55
C PHE A 20 -23.90 -9.50 34.06
N GLY A 21 -24.77 -10.41 33.62
CA GLY A 21 -24.88 -10.81 32.20
C GLY A 21 -25.33 -9.66 31.31
N ILE A 22 -26.33 -8.85 31.74
CA ILE A 22 -26.76 -7.67 31.01
C ILE A 22 -25.68 -6.61 30.99
N LEU A 23 -24.92 -6.44 32.08
CA LEU A 23 -23.81 -5.51 32.16
C LEU A 23 -22.69 -5.92 31.19
N LEU A 24 -22.40 -7.22 31.04
CA LEU A 24 -21.43 -7.72 30.05
C LEU A 24 -21.88 -7.52 28.61
N LEU A 25 -23.20 -7.57 28.34
CA LEU A 25 -23.77 -7.27 27.03
C LEU A 25 -23.80 -5.77 26.71
N ALA A 26 -23.85 -4.92 27.74
CA ALA A 26 -23.85 -3.46 27.59
C ALA A 26 -22.42 -2.88 27.40
N PHE A 27 -21.38 -3.63 27.77
CA PHE A 27 -20.03 -3.28 27.36
C PHE A 27 -19.91 -3.65 25.88
N PRO A 28 -19.66 -2.67 24.98
CA PRO A 28 -19.30 -3.01 23.61
C PRO A 28 -18.13 -3.97 23.70
N SER A 29 -18.29 -5.14 23.09
CA SER A 29 -17.24 -6.12 22.95
C SER A 29 -15.99 -5.36 22.54
N PHE A 30 -14.94 -5.39 23.37
CA PHE A 30 -13.60 -5.17 22.88
C PHE A 30 -13.41 -6.30 21.86
N GLU A 31 -13.87 -6.02 20.65
CA GLU A 31 -13.43 -6.73 19.49
C GLU A 31 -11.92 -6.60 19.56
N LYS A 32 -11.28 -7.66 20.09
CA LYS A 32 -9.88 -7.86 19.77
C LYS A 32 -9.87 -7.82 18.26
N GLU A 33 -9.52 -6.66 17.72
CA GLU A 33 -8.98 -6.62 16.39
C GLU A 33 -7.94 -7.73 16.39
N THR A 34 -8.30 -8.84 15.76
CA THR A 34 -7.32 -9.81 15.31
C THR A 34 -6.27 -8.91 14.68
N PRO A 35 -5.01 -8.93 15.13
CA PRO A 35 -4.00 -8.22 14.39
C PRO A 35 -4.09 -8.86 13.00
N SER A 36 -4.85 -8.25 12.09
CA SER A 36 -4.53 -8.32 10.70
C SER A 36 -3.06 -8.07 10.72
N ALA A 37 -2.27 -9.05 10.30
CA ALA A 37 -0.87 -8.82 10.07
C ALA A 37 -0.87 -7.59 9.16
N GLU A 38 -0.85 -6.41 9.78
CA GLU A 38 -0.35 -5.23 9.14
C GLU A 38 1.04 -5.69 8.76
N ILE A 39 1.12 -6.18 7.52
CA ILE A 39 2.38 -6.14 6.82
C ILE A 39 2.78 -4.70 7.05
N HIS A 40 3.66 -4.47 8.00
CA HIS A 40 4.37 -3.23 8.13
C HIS A 40 5.03 -3.10 6.77
N GLN A 41 4.30 -2.51 5.82
CA GLN A 41 4.90 -1.93 4.65
C GLN A 41 5.89 -0.94 5.25
N LYS A 42 7.12 -1.43 5.40
CA LYS A 42 8.27 -0.60 5.67
C LYS A 42 8.10 0.54 4.71
N ASP A 43 7.91 1.73 5.27
CA ASP A 43 7.67 2.95 4.50
C ASP A 43 8.88 3.11 3.58
N THR A 44 8.79 2.40 2.47
CA THR A 44 9.80 2.41 1.42
C THR A 44 9.65 3.80 0.87
N GLY A 45 10.71 4.61 0.97
CA GLY A 45 10.70 6.04 0.73
C GLY A 45 10.08 6.51 -0.59
N TYR A 46 9.51 5.58 -1.38
CA TYR A 46 8.78 5.84 -2.61
C TYR A 46 7.26 5.79 -2.36
N SER A 47 6.61 6.94 -2.55
CA SER A 47 5.15 7.08 -2.52
C SER A 47 4.69 7.78 -3.79
N ILE A 48 3.73 7.17 -4.46
CA ILE A 48 3.12 7.75 -5.68
C ILE A 48 2.51 9.10 -5.34
N GLU A 49 1.86 9.22 -4.18
CA GLU A 49 1.23 10.47 -3.72
C GLU A 49 2.26 11.57 -3.49
N LYS A 50 3.42 11.25 -2.96
CA LYS A 50 4.52 12.22 -2.81
C LYS A 50 5.03 12.69 -4.17
N THR A 51 5.19 11.76 -5.11
CA THR A 51 5.62 12.09 -6.48
C THR A 51 4.58 12.95 -7.21
N GLN A 52 3.29 12.63 -7.07
CA GLN A 52 2.20 13.44 -7.65
C GLN A 52 2.24 14.88 -7.09
N LYS A 53 2.31 15.05 -5.78
CA LYS A 53 2.39 16.36 -5.12
C LYS A 53 3.61 17.16 -5.54
N GLU A 54 4.75 16.50 -5.69
CA GLU A 54 5.98 17.17 -6.15
C GLU A 54 5.88 17.59 -7.61
N LEU A 55 5.28 16.76 -8.47
CA LEU A 55 4.97 17.14 -9.85
C LEU A 55 4.00 18.33 -9.91
N GLU A 56 2.93 18.30 -9.12
CA GLU A 56 1.99 19.43 -9.04
C GLU A 56 2.68 20.72 -8.63
N ARG A 57 3.55 20.65 -7.60
CA ARG A 57 4.30 21.80 -7.13
C ARG A 57 5.23 22.37 -8.21
N ILE A 58 5.97 21.51 -8.90
CA ILE A 58 6.90 21.95 -9.96
C ILE A 58 6.14 22.48 -11.18
N LEU A 59 5.07 21.81 -11.58
CA LEU A 59 4.27 22.23 -12.73
C LEU A 59 3.54 23.56 -12.48
N ALA A 60 3.14 23.84 -11.25
CA ALA A 60 2.53 25.12 -10.88
C ALA A 60 3.48 26.33 -11.03
N GLU A 61 4.81 26.11 -10.98
CA GLU A 61 5.83 27.15 -11.22
C GLU A 61 6.04 27.44 -12.72
N VAL A 62 5.47 26.62 -13.62
CA VAL A 62 5.61 26.83 -15.06
C VAL A 62 4.65 27.92 -15.51
N ASP A 63 5.20 28.93 -16.20
CA ASP A 63 4.44 30.05 -16.70
C ASP A 63 3.26 29.63 -17.57
N GLY A 64 2.09 30.16 -17.23
CA GLY A 64 0.83 29.89 -17.94
C GLY A 64 0.08 28.62 -17.47
N VAL A 65 0.64 27.75 -16.64
CA VAL A 65 -0.01 26.53 -16.18
C VAL A 65 -1.12 26.84 -15.17
N GLY A 66 -0.85 27.70 -14.19
CA GLY A 66 -1.78 28.00 -13.11
C GLY A 66 -1.93 26.85 -12.13
N GLU A 67 -3.11 26.73 -11.55
CA GLU A 67 -3.38 25.62 -10.62
C GLU A 67 -3.45 24.30 -11.39
N VAL A 68 -2.76 23.29 -10.87
CA VAL A 68 -2.57 22.00 -11.55
C VAL A 68 -2.81 20.83 -10.59
N GLN A 69 -3.36 19.77 -11.13
CA GLN A 69 -3.53 18.48 -10.45
C GLN A 69 -2.99 17.38 -11.36
N VAL A 70 -2.29 16.42 -10.77
CA VAL A 70 -1.66 15.32 -11.50
C VAL A 70 -2.13 13.98 -10.94
N MET A 71 -2.56 13.10 -11.82
CA MET A 71 -2.82 11.71 -11.51
C MET A 71 -1.88 10.81 -12.30
N LEU A 72 -1.09 10.00 -11.60
CA LEU A 72 -0.19 9.02 -12.20
C LEU A 72 -0.80 7.63 -12.11
N SER A 73 -0.71 6.89 -13.20
CA SER A 73 -1.06 5.47 -13.24
C SER A 73 0.20 4.63 -13.34
N VAL A 74 0.26 3.54 -12.58
CA VAL A 74 1.41 2.62 -12.52
C VAL A 74 1.01 1.22 -12.97
N ALA A 75 1.97 0.47 -13.52
CA ALA A 75 1.76 -0.90 -13.96
C ALA A 75 1.53 -1.86 -12.78
N SER A 76 2.26 -1.66 -11.69
CA SER A 76 2.21 -2.47 -10.48
C SER A 76 2.75 -1.67 -9.30
N GLY A 77 2.45 -2.10 -8.07
CA GLY A 77 3.11 -1.56 -6.88
C GLY A 77 4.60 -1.91 -6.82
N SER A 78 5.29 -1.41 -5.80
CA SER A 78 6.68 -1.79 -5.52
C SER A 78 6.80 -3.31 -5.37
N LYS A 79 7.85 -3.90 -5.92
CA LYS A 79 8.13 -5.33 -5.85
C LYS A 79 9.46 -5.55 -5.14
N TYR A 80 9.43 -6.44 -4.14
CA TYR A 80 10.63 -6.83 -3.42
C TYR A 80 11.16 -8.15 -3.95
N ILE A 81 12.46 -8.21 -4.19
CA ILE A 81 13.17 -9.44 -4.49
C ILE A 81 13.97 -9.80 -3.25
N TYR A 82 13.76 -10.99 -2.73
CA TYR A 82 14.48 -11.52 -1.58
C TYR A 82 15.67 -12.35 -2.05
N GLN A 83 16.71 -12.37 -1.23
CA GLN A 83 17.86 -13.24 -1.47
C GLN A 83 17.46 -14.69 -1.24
N GLU A 84 17.76 -15.53 -2.22
CA GLU A 84 17.55 -16.96 -2.14
C GLU A 84 18.87 -17.73 -2.20
N ASN A 85 19.02 -18.73 -1.36
CA ASN A 85 20.02 -19.77 -1.54
C ASN A 85 19.42 -20.84 -2.45
N ARG A 86 20.14 -21.14 -3.53
CA ARG A 86 19.72 -22.15 -4.48
C ARG A 86 20.72 -23.28 -4.52
N ASP A 87 20.28 -24.46 -4.10
CA ASP A 87 21.03 -25.70 -4.21
C ASP A 87 20.56 -26.45 -5.45
N LEU A 88 21.50 -26.70 -6.35
CA LEU A 88 21.29 -27.48 -7.56
C LEU A 88 22.04 -28.80 -7.41
N SER A 89 21.31 -29.89 -7.46
CA SER A 89 21.87 -31.23 -7.49
C SER A 89 21.42 -31.96 -8.75
N TYR A 90 22.35 -32.55 -9.45
CA TYR A 90 22.07 -33.35 -10.65
C TYR A 90 22.90 -34.64 -10.64
N LYS A 91 22.32 -35.68 -11.15
CA LYS A 91 23.01 -36.97 -11.41
C LYS A 91 23.23 -37.11 -12.90
N GLY A 92 24.38 -37.64 -13.26
CA GLY A 92 24.76 -37.82 -14.65
C GLY A 92 25.67 -36.72 -15.19
N PRO A 93 26.06 -36.79 -16.46
CA PRO A 93 26.93 -35.77 -17.09
C PRO A 93 26.18 -34.44 -17.22
N SER A 94 26.89 -33.34 -17.01
CA SER A 94 26.31 -31.96 -17.05
C SER A 94 25.59 -31.62 -18.36
N SER A 95 25.94 -32.30 -19.44
CA SER A 95 25.33 -32.13 -20.77
C SER A 95 24.01 -32.84 -20.97
N SER A 96 23.70 -33.84 -20.12
CA SER A 96 22.45 -34.60 -20.17
C SER A 96 22.15 -35.19 -18.79
N PRO A 97 21.67 -34.37 -17.84
CA PRO A 97 21.36 -34.84 -16.49
C PRO A 97 20.17 -35.80 -16.52
N GLU A 98 20.35 -36.95 -15.86
CA GLU A 98 19.31 -37.99 -15.73
C GLU A 98 18.30 -37.64 -14.64
N ASP A 99 18.75 -36.86 -13.64
CA ASP A 99 17.91 -36.43 -12.53
C ASP A 99 18.32 -35.02 -12.10
N TYR A 100 17.34 -34.16 -11.82
CA TYR A 100 17.54 -32.75 -11.48
C TYR A 100 16.72 -32.39 -10.25
N THR A 101 17.39 -31.94 -9.21
CA THR A 101 16.74 -31.40 -8.01
C THR A 101 17.19 -29.96 -7.79
N SER A 102 16.23 -29.05 -7.73
CA SER A 102 16.46 -27.63 -7.38
C SER A 102 15.74 -27.32 -6.08
N LYS A 103 16.50 -26.91 -5.06
CA LYS A 103 15.96 -26.41 -3.79
C LYS A 103 16.29 -24.94 -3.69
N SER A 104 15.26 -24.09 -3.49
CA SER A 104 15.39 -22.67 -3.25
C SER A 104 14.85 -22.33 -1.86
N GLU A 105 15.65 -21.63 -1.07
CA GLU A 105 15.29 -21.19 0.28
C GLU A 105 15.59 -19.70 0.41
N VAL A 106 14.63 -18.92 0.93
CA VAL A 106 14.84 -17.50 1.22
C VAL A 106 15.80 -17.36 2.41
N VAL A 107 16.78 -16.47 2.28
CA VAL A 107 17.71 -16.16 3.37
C VAL A 107 17.00 -15.36 4.44
N ILE A 108 16.94 -15.92 5.63
CA ILE A 108 16.33 -15.31 6.81
C ILE A 108 17.45 -14.80 7.74
N LEU A 109 17.31 -13.56 8.18
CA LEU A 109 18.17 -12.92 9.17
C LEU A 109 17.47 -12.92 10.53
N ASP A 110 18.10 -13.52 11.52
CA ASP A 110 17.66 -13.45 12.92
C ASP A 110 18.07 -12.09 13.51
N ARG A 111 17.09 -11.31 13.94
CA ARG A 111 17.31 -10.07 14.69
C ARG A 111 16.95 -10.30 16.16
N SER A 112 17.90 -10.02 17.03
CA SER A 112 17.81 -10.28 18.47
C SER A 112 16.62 -9.58 19.16
N ASP A 113 16.03 -8.55 18.56
CA ASP A 113 15.00 -7.70 19.17
C ASP A 113 13.65 -7.70 18.43
N ARG A 114 13.58 -8.17 17.17
CA ARG A 114 12.39 -8.06 16.31
C ARG A 114 11.99 -9.34 15.58
N GLY A 115 12.61 -10.47 15.89
CA GLY A 115 12.32 -11.75 15.24
C GLY A 115 13.09 -11.95 13.93
N GLN A 116 12.51 -12.71 13.01
CA GLN A 116 13.13 -13.11 11.75
C GLN A 116 12.69 -12.21 10.62
N ASP A 117 13.64 -11.67 9.85
CA ASP A 117 13.39 -10.88 8.65
C ASP A 117 14.02 -11.56 7.43
N ALA A 118 13.30 -11.61 6.31
CA ALA A 118 13.84 -12.05 5.04
C ALA A 118 14.83 -11.01 4.50
N LEU A 119 16.01 -11.47 4.03
CA LEU A 119 17.01 -10.60 3.44
C LEU A 119 16.50 -10.05 2.09
N GLN A 120 16.15 -8.78 2.05
CA GLN A 120 15.76 -8.08 0.84
C GLN A 120 17.01 -7.80 -0.01
N ALA A 121 17.05 -8.39 -1.20
CA ALA A 121 18.16 -8.21 -2.15
C ALA A 121 17.98 -6.97 -3.02
N GLN A 122 16.73 -6.70 -3.47
CA GLN A 122 16.43 -5.58 -4.35
C GLN A 122 15.00 -5.11 -4.17
N GLU A 123 14.78 -3.81 -4.31
CA GLU A 123 13.47 -3.19 -4.47
C GLU A 123 13.32 -2.69 -5.91
N ILE A 124 12.25 -3.10 -6.57
CA ILE A 124 11.88 -2.60 -7.90
C ILE A 124 10.77 -1.59 -7.71
N TYR A 125 11.03 -0.34 -8.07
CA TYR A 125 10.05 0.73 -8.03
C TYR A 125 8.99 0.56 -9.12
N PRO A 126 7.76 1.07 -8.90
CA PRO A 126 6.71 1.03 -9.90
C PRO A 126 7.12 1.77 -11.17
N SER A 127 6.77 1.24 -12.33
CA SER A 127 6.89 1.95 -13.60
C SER A 127 5.58 2.64 -13.93
N TYR A 128 5.65 3.89 -14.37
CA TYR A 128 4.48 4.64 -14.82
C TYR A 128 4.00 4.13 -16.17
N ILE A 129 2.67 4.04 -16.32
CA ILE A 129 2.02 3.64 -17.58
C ILE A 129 1.16 4.73 -18.19
N GLY A 130 0.84 5.77 -17.43
CA GLY A 130 0.07 6.91 -17.90
C GLY A 130 0.07 8.06 -16.90
N ALA A 131 -0.21 9.27 -17.39
CA ALA A 131 -0.41 10.46 -16.60
C ALA A 131 -1.61 11.26 -17.11
N PHE A 132 -2.42 11.75 -16.19
CA PHE A 132 -3.50 12.70 -16.50
C PHE A 132 -3.26 13.97 -15.69
N VAL A 133 -3.18 15.10 -16.42
CA VAL A 133 -2.92 16.42 -15.82
C VAL A 133 -4.11 17.34 -16.10
N VAL A 134 -4.61 17.99 -15.09
CA VAL A 134 -5.66 19.00 -15.18
C VAL A 134 -5.08 20.33 -14.72
N CYS A 135 -5.07 21.35 -15.59
CA CYS A 135 -4.54 22.66 -15.26
C CYS A 135 -5.38 23.80 -15.84
N ASP A 136 -5.19 24.99 -15.27
CA ASP A 136 -5.92 26.19 -15.73
C ASP A 136 -5.53 26.61 -17.16
N GLY A 137 -4.24 26.46 -17.48
CA GLY A 137 -3.64 26.91 -18.72
C GLY A 137 -3.82 25.99 -19.92
N ALA A 138 -4.53 24.89 -19.81
CA ALA A 138 -4.66 23.90 -20.88
C ALA A 138 -5.44 24.38 -22.13
N ASN A 139 -5.91 25.64 -22.18
CA ASN A 139 -6.42 26.25 -23.40
C ASN A 139 -5.32 26.65 -24.37
N ASP A 140 -4.10 26.86 -23.87
CA ASP A 140 -2.95 27.23 -24.68
C ASP A 140 -2.18 25.96 -25.07
N ALA A 141 -2.05 25.74 -26.40
CA ALA A 141 -1.33 24.59 -26.92
C ALA A 141 0.16 24.58 -26.51
N GLY A 142 0.77 25.76 -26.34
CA GLY A 142 2.15 25.91 -25.87
C GLY A 142 2.29 25.45 -24.41
N VAL A 143 1.33 25.79 -23.55
CA VAL A 143 1.28 25.32 -22.16
C VAL A 143 1.09 23.82 -22.12
N VAL A 144 0.17 23.27 -22.91
CA VAL A 144 -0.05 21.81 -23.00
C VAL A 144 1.22 21.08 -23.41
N LEU A 145 1.97 21.61 -24.37
CA LEU A 145 3.23 21.02 -24.83
C LEU A 145 4.27 21.03 -23.70
N LYS A 146 4.48 22.16 -23.04
CA LYS A 146 5.42 22.29 -21.92
C LYS A 146 5.10 21.31 -20.79
N VAL A 147 3.81 21.18 -20.42
CA VAL A 147 3.35 20.25 -19.40
C VAL A 147 3.64 18.80 -19.80
N LYS A 148 3.32 18.41 -21.05
CA LYS A 148 3.62 17.09 -21.59
C LYS A 148 5.10 16.77 -21.57
N GLU A 149 5.95 17.70 -22.01
CA GLU A 149 7.39 17.54 -22.01
C GLU A 149 7.94 17.37 -20.58
N ALA A 150 7.51 18.23 -19.65
CA ALA A 150 7.93 18.15 -18.27
C ALA A 150 7.57 16.81 -17.61
N VAL A 151 6.32 16.38 -17.76
CA VAL A 151 5.86 15.10 -17.25
C VAL A 151 6.59 13.94 -17.91
N SER A 152 6.81 13.99 -19.23
CA SER A 152 7.54 12.96 -19.98
C SER A 152 8.98 12.78 -19.46
N VAL A 153 9.70 13.87 -19.26
CA VAL A 153 11.08 13.85 -18.76
C VAL A 153 11.17 13.28 -17.34
N LEU A 154 10.21 13.65 -16.46
CA LEU A 154 10.23 13.26 -15.06
C LEU A 154 9.73 11.83 -14.80
N THR A 155 8.83 11.33 -15.66
CA THR A 155 8.19 10.02 -15.47
C THR A 155 8.68 8.95 -16.45
N GLY A 156 9.36 9.33 -17.53
CA GLY A 156 9.73 8.44 -18.64
C GLY A 156 8.55 8.04 -19.54
N LEU A 157 7.38 8.68 -19.39
CA LEU A 157 6.22 8.40 -20.21
C LEU A 157 6.35 9.02 -21.60
N GLY A 158 5.93 8.27 -22.63
CA GLY A 158 5.73 8.87 -23.97
C GLY A 158 4.60 9.89 -23.95
N GLY A 159 4.68 10.93 -24.79
CA GLY A 159 3.66 11.97 -24.90
C GLY A 159 2.26 11.46 -25.28
N ASP A 160 2.16 10.27 -25.88
CA ASP A 160 0.93 9.54 -26.19
C ASP A 160 0.21 9.02 -24.95
N ARG A 161 0.95 8.84 -23.85
CA ARG A 161 0.45 8.36 -22.55
C ARG A 161 0.19 9.47 -21.55
N ILE A 162 0.33 10.73 -21.97
CA ILE A 162 0.10 11.91 -21.15
C ILE A 162 -1.08 12.68 -21.72
N ALA A 163 -2.17 12.72 -20.97
CA ALA A 163 -3.33 13.53 -21.30
C ALA A 163 -3.35 14.80 -20.45
N VAL A 164 -3.60 15.94 -21.09
CA VAL A 164 -3.74 17.25 -20.42
C VAL A 164 -5.11 17.81 -20.72
N ALA A 165 -5.84 18.21 -19.68
CA ALA A 165 -7.17 18.76 -19.80
C ALA A 165 -7.29 20.09 -19.06
N LYS A 166 -8.23 20.93 -19.52
CA LYS A 166 -8.55 22.18 -18.85
C LYS A 166 -9.30 21.90 -17.54
N ARG A 167 -8.91 22.62 -16.49
CA ARG A 167 -9.61 22.64 -15.23
C ARG A 167 -10.96 23.34 -15.37
N ASN A 168 -12.00 22.70 -14.83
CA ASN A 168 -13.30 23.35 -14.70
C ASN A 168 -13.30 24.19 -13.42
N LYS A 169 -13.46 25.51 -13.59
CA LYS A 169 -13.67 26.43 -12.46
C LYS A 169 -15.19 26.54 -12.27
N SER A 170 -15.73 25.77 -11.33
CA SER A 170 -17.10 25.97 -10.84
C SER A 170 -17.18 27.20 -9.96
#